data_1e216707ca0a2bd457897c57bc6d104c
#
_entry.id   1e216707ca0a2bd457897c57bc6d104c
#
_cell.length_a   1.000
_cell.length_b   1.000
_cell.length_c   1.000
_cell.angle_alpha   90.00
_cell.angle_beta   90.00
_cell.angle_gamma   90.00
#
_symmetry.space_group_name_H-M   'P 1'
#
loop_
_entity.id
_entity.type
_entity.pdbx_description
1 polymer ?
#
loop_
_entity_poly.entity_id
_entity_poly.type
_entity_poly.pdbx_seq_one_letter_code
_entity_poly.pdbx_strand_id
1 'polypeptide(L)'
;MEKSEKMTLTATSECPLGLCDGSGIIFDSSGRNARPCDCVKILSKRNKLNFANVPEEFKNFKVGEFETEIYAVEDNRETARSAKKWAIEYVKKFDIFSQDGKGLYFYSTEKGSGKTRLMISVGNALINMYGVSVRFITANDLLDNIRFSFNKSKEEGEKDTYEALMNDFKIIDVLMLDDVGTERPSDWVNEVFYSILNDRMTHKKVTLFTSNCDLDSLPYSGRITDRIFKMALPVKMPEESVRRKIALTENEKYLKMIMEE
;
A
#
# COMPACT_ATOMS: atom_id res chain seq x y z
N MET A 1 42.73 6.41 28.13
CA MET A 1 42.84 6.13 26.67
C MET A 1 41.73 5.15 26.31
N GLU A 2 40.55 5.65 26.05
CA GLU A 2 39.39 4.85 25.60
C GLU A 2 39.36 4.81 24.08
N LYS A 3 39.43 3.56 23.56
CA LYS A 3 39.29 3.32 22.13
C LYS A 3 37.82 3.43 21.74
N SER A 4 37.52 4.44 20.99
CA SER A 4 36.25 4.58 20.25
C SER A 4 36.13 3.44 19.25
N GLU A 5 35.23 2.49 19.48
CA GLU A 5 34.84 1.49 18.50
C GLU A 5 34.00 2.17 17.42
N LYS A 6 34.58 2.27 16.24
CA LYS A 6 33.85 2.65 15.01
C LYS A 6 32.91 1.52 14.67
N MET A 7 31.60 1.79 14.79
CA MET A 7 30.57 0.93 14.29
C MET A 7 30.65 0.91 12.74
N THR A 8 31.27 -0.14 12.22
CA THR A 8 31.31 -0.44 10.79
C THR A 8 29.93 -0.97 10.38
N LEU A 9 29.14 -0.12 9.74
CA LEU A 9 27.97 -0.54 8.98
C LEU A 9 28.42 -1.34 7.76
N THR A 10 28.55 -2.65 7.89
CA THR A 10 28.75 -3.57 6.77
C THR A 10 27.40 -3.93 6.16
N ALA A 11 26.83 -3.03 5.39
CA ALA A 11 25.82 -3.37 4.40
C ALA A 11 26.52 -3.40 3.04
N THR A 12 27.11 -4.53 2.69
CA THR A 12 27.55 -4.81 1.31
C THR A 12 26.31 -5.08 0.46
N SER A 13 25.59 -4.02 0.05
CA SER A 13 24.62 -4.12 -1.02
C SER A 13 25.39 -4.16 -2.33
N GLU A 14 25.57 -5.34 -2.89
CA GLU A 14 26.13 -5.48 -4.23
C GLU A 14 25.31 -4.66 -5.22
N CYS A 15 26.01 -3.95 -6.11
CA CYS A 15 25.34 -3.17 -7.16
C CYS A 15 24.60 -4.12 -8.10
N PRO A 16 23.25 -4.02 -8.24
CA PRO A 16 22.47 -4.90 -9.11
C PRO A 16 22.81 -4.77 -10.60
N LEU A 17 23.55 -3.73 -10.97
CA LEU A 17 24.03 -3.49 -12.34
C LEU A 17 25.51 -3.87 -12.52
N GLY A 18 26.22 -4.22 -11.47
CA GLY A 18 27.66 -4.51 -11.50
C GLY A 18 28.54 -3.31 -11.95
N LEU A 19 28.02 -2.07 -11.88
CA LEU A 19 28.68 -0.87 -12.39
C LEU A 19 29.39 -0.04 -11.32
N CYS A 20 29.16 -0.31 -10.05
CA CYS A 20 29.84 0.32 -8.91
C CYS A 20 30.10 -0.72 -7.82
N ASP A 21 30.85 -0.35 -6.80
CA ASP A 21 31.19 -1.18 -5.62
C ASP A 21 30.07 -1.31 -4.57
N GLY A 22 28.85 -0.90 -4.91
CA GLY A 22 27.72 -0.82 -3.96
C GLY A 22 27.53 0.57 -3.36
N SER A 23 28.48 1.49 -3.53
CA SER A 23 28.39 2.88 -3.03
C SER A 23 27.35 3.75 -3.76
N GLY A 24 26.86 3.29 -4.93
CA GLY A 24 26.00 4.08 -5.78
C GLY A 24 26.71 5.13 -6.61
N ILE A 25 28.05 5.10 -6.66
CA ILE A 25 28.87 6.06 -7.40
C ILE A 25 29.79 5.29 -8.37
N ILE A 26 29.87 5.79 -9.60
CA ILE A 26 30.80 5.28 -10.62
C ILE A 26 31.88 6.33 -10.80
N PHE A 27 33.14 5.91 -10.66
CA PHE A 27 34.31 6.74 -10.96
C PHE A 27 34.80 6.46 -12.37
N ASP A 28 35.33 7.47 -13.03
CA ASP A 28 36.03 7.28 -14.29
C ASP A 28 37.39 6.56 -14.07
N SER A 29 38.05 6.14 -15.16
CA SER A 29 39.34 5.43 -15.12
C SER A 29 40.47 6.26 -14.49
N SER A 30 40.30 7.56 -14.35
CA SER A 30 41.26 8.47 -13.72
C SER A 30 40.97 8.68 -12.22
N GLY A 31 39.81 8.25 -11.73
CA GLY A 31 39.34 8.47 -10.33
C GLY A 31 39.02 9.92 -10.00
N ARG A 32 39.00 10.82 -10.98
CA ARG A 32 38.81 12.27 -10.75
C ARG A 32 37.37 12.73 -10.95
N ASN A 33 36.61 12.02 -11.79
CA ASN A 33 35.19 12.34 -12.01
C ASN A 33 34.33 11.25 -11.46
N ALA A 34 33.28 11.65 -10.74
CA ALA A 34 32.29 10.75 -10.15
C ALA A 34 30.90 11.07 -10.73
N ARG A 35 30.13 10.01 -11.02
CA ARG A 35 28.72 10.14 -11.42
C ARG A 35 27.86 9.16 -10.65
N PRO A 36 26.58 9.48 -10.39
CA PRO A 36 25.66 8.55 -9.75
C PRO A 36 25.50 7.27 -10.59
N CYS A 37 25.48 6.12 -9.92
CA CYS A 37 25.11 4.86 -10.52
C CYS A 37 23.58 4.73 -10.53
N ASP A 38 23.00 4.24 -11.63
CA ASP A 38 21.55 3.99 -11.70
C ASP A 38 21.07 2.91 -10.73
N CYS A 39 21.98 2.13 -10.14
CA CYS A 39 21.64 1.20 -9.06
C CYS A 39 20.98 1.91 -7.86
N VAL A 40 21.31 3.16 -7.58
CA VAL A 40 20.69 3.96 -6.50
C VAL A 40 19.18 4.05 -6.70
N LYS A 41 18.71 4.28 -7.92
CA LYS A 41 17.29 4.32 -8.25
C LYS A 41 16.63 2.96 -8.08
N ILE A 42 17.30 1.89 -8.52
CA ILE A 42 16.81 0.52 -8.43
C ILE A 42 16.69 0.09 -6.95
N LEU A 43 17.74 0.32 -6.17
CA LEU A 43 17.77 0.00 -4.74
C LEU A 43 16.75 0.83 -3.95
N SER A 44 16.63 2.13 -4.25
CA SER A 44 15.60 2.99 -3.64
C SER A 44 14.19 2.48 -3.91
N LYS A 45 13.88 2.09 -5.16
CA LYS A 45 12.58 1.50 -5.50
C LYS A 45 12.35 0.16 -4.77
N ARG A 46 13.34 -0.72 -4.76
CA ARG A 46 13.29 -2.00 -4.05
C ARG A 46 13.05 -1.81 -2.55
N ASN A 47 13.74 -0.87 -1.93
CA ASN A 47 13.55 -0.54 -0.53
C ASN A 47 12.12 -0.01 -0.28
N LYS A 48 11.61 0.91 -1.13
CA LYS A 48 10.25 1.42 -1.01
C LYS A 48 9.20 0.32 -1.11
N LEU A 49 9.35 -0.65 -2.01
CA LEU A 49 8.48 -1.83 -2.10
C LEU A 49 8.56 -2.71 -0.84
N ASN A 50 9.75 -2.89 -0.26
CA ASN A 50 9.91 -3.64 0.99
C ASN A 50 9.29 -2.91 2.18
N PHE A 51 9.46 -1.59 2.26
CA PHE A 51 8.85 -0.74 3.30
C PHE A 51 7.33 -0.57 3.13
N ALA A 52 6.79 -0.82 1.93
CA ALA A 52 5.36 -0.72 1.68
C ALA A 52 4.53 -1.76 2.46
N ASN A 53 5.18 -2.74 3.07
CA ASN A 53 4.53 -3.82 3.83
C ASN A 53 3.49 -4.62 3.02
N VAL A 54 3.66 -4.63 1.69
CA VAL A 54 2.80 -5.40 0.78
C VAL A 54 3.18 -6.88 0.88
N PRO A 55 2.21 -7.80 1.03
CA PRO A 55 2.48 -9.24 1.02
C PRO A 55 3.24 -9.65 -0.26
N GLU A 56 4.16 -10.61 -0.13
CA GLU A 56 5.06 -11.03 -1.22
C GLU A 56 4.31 -11.37 -2.52
N GLU A 57 3.20 -12.06 -2.40
CA GLU A 57 2.35 -12.48 -3.53
C GLU A 57 1.80 -11.30 -4.35
N PHE A 58 1.69 -10.10 -3.75
CA PHE A 58 1.14 -8.91 -4.39
C PHE A 58 2.19 -7.91 -4.88
N LYS A 59 3.46 -8.10 -4.55
CA LYS A 59 4.54 -7.14 -4.90
C LYS A 59 4.70 -6.88 -6.39
N ASN A 60 4.33 -7.86 -7.22
CA ASN A 60 4.48 -7.77 -8.67
C ASN A 60 3.17 -7.46 -9.41
N PHE A 61 2.07 -7.23 -8.71
CA PHE A 61 0.80 -6.95 -9.36
C PHE A 61 0.81 -5.61 -10.08
N LYS A 62 0.34 -5.63 -11.33
CA LYS A 62 0.21 -4.46 -12.19
C LYS A 62 -1.25 -4.19 -12.50
N VAL A 63 -1.65 -2.93 -12.60
CA VAL A 63 -3.02 -2.53 -12.94
C VAL A 63 -3.45 -3.11 -14.29
N GLY A 64 -2.53 -3.16 -15.27
CA GLY A 64 -2.80 -3.72 -16.60
C GLY A 64 -3.12 -5.21 -16.60
N GLU A 65 -2.63 -5.95 -15.61
CA GLU A 65 -2.84 -7.40 -15.43
C GLU A 65 -4.07 -7.74 -14.59
N PHE A 66 -4.87 -6.75 -14.19
CA PHE A 66 -6.15 -7.00 -13.53
C PHE A 66 -7.12 -7.63 -14.50
N GLU A 67 -7.48 -8.89 -14.25
CA GLU A 67 -8.34 -9.69 -15.13
C GLU A 67 -9.81 -9.29 -14.95
N THR A 68 -10.44 -8.85 -16.03
CA THR A 68 -11.84 -8.42 -16.03
C THR A 68 -12.79 -9.49 -16.53
N GLU A 69 -12.29 -10.45 -17.31
CA GLU A 69 -13.10 -11.53 -17.91
C GLU A 69 -13.31 -12.72 -16.96
N ILE A 70 -12.65 -12.71 -15.80
CA ILE A 70 -12.78 -13.76 -14.80
C ILE A 70 -14.18 -13.81 -14.16
N TYR A 71 -14.92 -12.69 -14.16
CA TYR A 71 -16.26 -12.61 -13.58
C TYR A 71 -17.28 -13.32 -14.48
N ALA A 72 -18.22 -14.05 -13.87
CA ALA A 72 -19.20 -14.85 -14.63
C ALA A 72 -20.31 -13.98 -15.26
N VAL A 73 -20.75 -12.95 -14.52
CA VAL A 73 -21.84 -12.07 -14.93
C VAL A 73 -21.29 -10.89 -15.74
N GLU A 74 -21.94 -10.54 -16.88
CA GLU A 74 -21.48 -9.46 -17.75
C GLU A 74 -21.44 -8.10 -17.04
N ASP A 75 -22.45 -7.77 -16.25
CA ASP A 75 -22.47 -6.52 -15.48
C ASP A 75 -21.26 -6.40 -14.54
N ASN A 76 -20.82 -7.52 -13.97
CA ASN A 76 -19.62 -7.57 -13.15
C ASN A 76 -18.35 -7.41 -13.98
N ARG A 77 -18.29 -7.96 -15.20
CA ARG A 77 -17.19 -7.72 -16.15
C ARG A 77 -17.09 -6.24 -16.54
N GLU A 78 -18.22 -5.61 -16.85
CA GLU A 78 -18.26 -4.17 -17.17
C GLU A 78 -17.83 -3.32 -15.98
N THR A 79 -18.28 -3.67 -14.77
CA THR A 79 -17.86 -3.01 -13.53
C THR A 79 -16.35 -3.16 -13.34
N ALA A 80 -15.80 -4.37 -13.55
CA ALA A 80 -14.37 -4.65 -13.46
C ALA A 80 -13.55 -3.84 -14.49
N ARG A 81 -14.02 -3.78 -15.75
CA ARG A 81 -13.39 -2.98 -16.82
C ARG A 81 -13.39 -1.48 -16.45
N SER A 82 -14.50 -1.01 -15.90
CA SER A 82 -14.63 0.38 -15.44
C SER A 82 -13.68 0.68 -14.28
N ALA A 83 -13.63 -0.17 -13.25
CA ALA A 83 -12.72 -0.03 -12.12
C ALA A 83 -11.25 -0.06 -12.56
N LYS A 84 -10.88 -0.99 -13.46
CA LYS A 84 -9.53 -1.04 -14.07
C LYS A 84 -9.20 0.25 -14.82
N LYS A 85 -10.12 0.77 -15.62
CA LYS A 85 -9.95 2.04 -16.34
C LYS A 85 -9.74 3.20 -15.38
N TRP A 86 -10.55 3.30 -14.31
CA TRP A 86 -10.37 4.31 -13.27
C TRP A 86 -8.99 4.23 -12.61
N ALA A 87 -8.55 3.03 -12.25
CA ALA A 87 -7.23 2.81 -11.66
C ALA A 87 -6.09 3.22 -12.60
N ILE A 88 -6.17 2.90 -13.90
CA ILE A 88 -5.18 3.30 -14.90
C ILE A 88 -5.13 4.83 -15.04
N GLU A 89 -6.29 5.48 -15.20
CA GLU A 89 -6.34 6.93 -15.37
C GLU A 89 -5.92 7.68 -14.11
N TYR A 90 -6.24 7.13 -12.92
CA TYR A 90 -5.77 7.68 -11.66
C TYR A 90 -4.24 7.64 -11.57
N VAL A 91 -3.62 6.50 -11.90
CA VAL A 91 -2.15 6.38 -11.89
C VAL A 91 -1.53 7.37 -12.89
N LYS A 92 -2.05 7.47 -14.11
CA LYS A 92 -1.52 8.41 -15.12
C LYS A 92 -1.61 9.89 -14.71
N LYS A 93 -2.62 10.23 -13.92
CA LYS A 93 -2.90 11.62 -13.50
C LYS A 93 -2.61 11.86 -12.02
N PHE A 94 -1.79 11.01 -11.42
CA PHE A 94 -1.52 11.06 -9.98
C PHE A 94 -1.00 12.41 -9.50
N ASP A 95 -0.18 13.09 -10.31
CA ASP A 95 0.32 14.44 -9.97
C ASP A 95 -0.81 15.44 -9.71
N ILE A 96 -1.94 15.30 -10.43
CA ILE A 96 -3.12 16.17 -10.25
C ILE A 96 -3.85 15.78 -8.95
N PHE A 97 -4.12 14.50 -8.78
CA PHE A 97 -4.87 14.01 -7.62
C PHE A 97 -4.12 14.19 -6.31
N SER A 98 -2.81 14.02 -6.32
CA SER A 98 -1.95 14.18 -5.14
C SER A 98 -1.87 15.62 -4.63
N GLN A 99 -2.03 16.64 -5.49
CA GLN A 99 -2.06 18.04 -5.09
C GLN A 99 -3.21 18.36 -4.11
N ASP A 100 -4.31 17.61 -4.21
CA ASP A 100 -5.46 17.73 -3.33
C ASP A 100 -5.62 16.57 -2.34
N GLY A 101 -4.63 15.67 -2.28
CA GLY A 101 -4.65 14.49 -1.42
C GLY A 101 -5.75 13.49 -1.77
N LYS A 102 -6.23 13.51 -3.04
CA LYS A 102 -7.31 12.63 -3.49
C LYS A 102 -6.82 11.23 -3.78
N GLY A 103 -7.38 10.24 -3.07
CA GLY A 103 -7.20 8.81 -3.28
C GLY A 103 -8.39 8.15 -3.95
N LEU A 104 -8.44 6.81 -3.84
CA LEU A 104 -9.53 5.97 -4.34
C LEU A 104 -10.12 5.15 -3.20
N TYR A 105 -11.43 4.93 -3.23
CA TYR A 105 -12.18 4.07 -2.32
C TYR A 105 -12.81 2.93 -3.10
N PHE A 106 -12.17 1.76 -3.08
CA PHE A 106 -12.66 0.56 -3.77
C PHE A 106 -13.66 -0.17 -2.89
N TYR A 107 -14.89 -0.32 -3.34
CA TYR A 107 -15.94 -0.94 -2.55
C TYR A 107 -16.78 -1.97 -3.32
N SER A 108 -17.23 -2.97 -2.61
CA SER A 108 -18.18 -3.99 -3.04
C SER A 108 -18.60 -4.78 -1.81
N THR A 109 -19.86 -5.16 -1.71
CA THR A 109 -20.37 -5.98 -0.60
C THR A 109 -19.79 -7.40 -0.63
N GLU A 110 -19.34 -7.85 -1.82
CA GLU A 110 -18.78 -9.17 -2.01
C GLU A 110 -17.30 -9.26 -1.61
N LYS A 111 -16.99 -10.22 -0.75
CA LYS A 111 -15.61 -10.57 -0.38
C LYS A 111 -14.95 -11.32 -1.52
N GLY A 112 -13.68 -10.99 -1.81
CA GLY A 112 -12.94 -11.64 -2.89
C GLY A 112 -13.26 -11.11 -4.28
N SER A 113 -13.85 -9.93 -4.39
CA SER A 113 -14.15 -9.23 -5.66
C SER A 113 -12.96 -8.51 -6.30
N GLY A 114 -11.74 -8.62 -5.73
CA GLY A 114 -10.52 -8.04 -6.30
C GLY A 114 -10.15 -6.64 -5.80
N LYS A 115 -10.85 -6.08 -4.81
CA LYS A 115 -10.59 -4.75 -4.23
C LYS A 115 -9.13 -4.55 -3.84
N THR A 116 -8.64 -5.39 -2.93
CA THR A 116 -7.27 -5.35 -2.39
C THR A 116 -6.24 -5.51 -3.52
N ARG A 117 -6.45 -6.45 -4.45
CA ARG A 117 -5.57 -6.66 -5.61
C ARG A 117 -5.44 -5.41 -6.46
N LEU A 118 -6.55 -4.74 -6.78
CA LEU A 118 -6.53 -3.53 -7.61
C LEU A 118 -5.88 -2.36 -6.86
N MET A 119 -6.20 -2.16 -5.58
CA MET A 119 -5.57 -1.14 -4.73
C MET A 119 -4.06 -1.31 -4.67
N ILE A 120 -3.56 -2.52 -4.39
CA ILE A 120 -2.13 -2.81 -4.32
C ILE A 120 -1.46 -2.59 -5.69
N SER A 121 -2.12 -2.99 -6.80
CA SER A 121 -1.61 -2.73 -8.15
C SER A 121 -1.43 -1.24 -8.42
N VAL A 122 -2.35 -0.39 -7.93
CA VAL A 122 -2.22 1.07 -7.97
C VAL A 122 -1.02 1.52 -7.14
N GLY A 123 -0.91 1.07 -5.89
CA GLY A 123 0.21 1.42 -5.01
C GLY A 123 1.57 1.06 -5.63
N ASN A 124 1.71 -0.15 -6.19
CA ASN A 124 2.91 -0.58 -6.90
C ASN A 124 3.24 0.32 -8.10
N ALA A 125 2.22 0.71 -8.87
CA ALA A 125 2.40 1.61 -10.01
C ALA A 125 2.86 3.00 -9.54
N LEU A 126 2.32 3.53 -8.45
CA LEU A 126 2.72 4.81 -7.87
C LEU A 126 4.17 4.81 -7.39
N ILE A 127 4.62 3.73 -6.72
CA ILE A 127 6.03 3.57 -6.33
C ILE A 127 6.92 3.58 -7.59
N ASN A 128 6.53 2.81 -8.62
CA ASN A 128 7.36 2.64 -9.81
C ASN A 128 7.42 3.89 -10.68
N MET A 129 6.32 4.61 -10.86
CA MET A 129 6.24 5.76 -11.77
C MET A 129 6.64 7.07 -11.09
N TYR A 130 6.22 7.28 -9.86
CA TYR A 130 6.40 8.56 -9.15
C TYR A 130 7.42 8.48 -8.01
N GLY A 131 7.84 7.28 -7.63
CA GLY A 131 8.81 7.11 -6.55
C GLY A 131 8.32 7.58 -5.18
N VAL A 132 7.00 7.64 -4.97
CA VAL A 132 6.40 8.02 -3.68
C VAL A 132 6.58 6.91 -2.64
N SER A 133 6.54 7.29 -1.37
CA SER A 133 6.51 6.33 -0.27
C SER A 133 5.09 5.80 -0.09
N VAL A 134 4.96 4.48 -0.04
CA VAL A 134 3.66 3.80 0.10
C VAL A 134 3.72 2.85 1.30
N ARG A 135 2.63 2.74 2.05
CA ARG A 135 2.48 1.75 3.12
C ARG A 135 1.12 1.06 3.00
N PHE A 136 1.13 -0.26 3.00
CA PHE A 136 -0.06 -1.10 3.07
C PHE A 136 -0.28 -1.58 4.50
N ILE A 137 -1.52 -1.52 4.96
CA ILE A 137 -1.95 -2.08 6.25
C ILE A 137 -3.46 -2.33 6.21
N THR A 138 -3.92 -3.40 6.87
CA THR A 138 -5.36 -3.57 7.12
C THR A 138 -5.82 -2.64 8.24
N ALA A 139 -7.08 -2.28 8.24
CA ALA A 139 -7.64 -1.42 9.28
C ALA A 139 -7.52 -2.05 10.68
N ASN A 140 -7.70 -3.36 10.78
CA ASN A 140 -7.53 -4.10 12.04
C ASN A 140 -6.07 -4.10 12.50
N ASP A 141 -5.10 -4.42 11.61
CA ASP A 141 -3.68 -4.43 11.97
C ASP A 141 -3.19 -3.03 12.38
N LEU A 142 -3.69 -1.98 11.74
CA LEU A 142 -3.38 -0.59 12.12
C LEU A 142 -3.80 -0.34 13.58
N LEU A 143 -5.03 -0.68 13.93
CA LEU A 143 -5.57 -0.50 15.27
C LEU A 143 -4.82 -1.35 16.30
N ASP A 144 -4.51 -2.60 15.97
CA ASP A 144 -3.79 -3.52 16.87
C ASP A 144 -2.36 -3.05 17.11
N ASN A 145 -1.66 -2.59 16.08
CA ASN A 145 -0.31 -2.02 16.21
C ASN A 145 -0.32 -0.77 17.11
N ILE A 146 -1.30 0.12 16.93
CA ILE A 146 -1.45 1.32 17.75
C ILE A 146 -1.77 0.96 19.20
N ARG A 147 -2.68 -0.01 19.42
CA ARG A 147 -3.05 -0.47 20.76
C ARG A 147 -1.86 -1.10 21.50
N PHE A 148 -1.10 -1.95 20.80
CA PHE A 148 0.09 -2.58 21.33
C PHE A 148 1.14 -1.54 21.74
N SER A 149 1.43 -0.59 20.84
CA SER A 149 2.38 0.49 21.10
C SER A 149 1.96 1.38 22.27
N PHE A 150 0.65 1.68 22.39
CA PHE A 150 0.11 2.46 23.50
C PHE A 150 0.27 1.75 24.86
N ASN A 151 0.01 0.43 24.91
CA ASN A 151 0.17 -0.35 26.14
C ASN A 151 1.65 -0.45 26.54
N LYS A 152 2.54 -0.72 25.57
CA LYS A 152 3.97 -0.75 25.81
C LYS A 152 4.51 0.59 26.32
N SER A 153 4.05 1.69 25.75
CA SER A 153 4.44 3.04 26.20
C SER A 153 4.02 3.31 27.65
N LYS A 154 2.89 2.74 28.11
CA LYS A 154 2.45 2.88 29.51
C LYS A 154 3.29 2.06 30.47
N GLU A 155 3.71 0.85 30.08
CA GLU A 155 4.44 -0.08 30.95
C GLU A 155 5.94 0.28 31.04
N GLU A 156 6.55 0.67 29.91
CA GLU A 156 8.00 0.91 29.81
C GLU A 156 8.38 2.40 29.88
N GLY A 157 7.39 3.31 29.91
CA GLY A 157 7.63 4.77 29.93
C GLY A 157 8.11 5.35 28.59
N GLU A 158 8.14 4.54 27.53
CA GLU A 158 8.58 4.93 26.17
C GLU A 158 7.44 5.59 25.38
N LYS A 159 7.08 6.83 25.70
CA LYS A 159 6.08 7.60 24.95
C LYS A 159 6.42 7.76 23.47
N ASP A 160 7.69 7.80 23.14
CA ASP A 160 8.22 8.04 21.81
C ASP A 160 7.78 6.99 20.79
N THR A 161 7.56 5.73 21.20
CA THR A 161 7.19 4.63 20.30
C THR A 161 5.76 4.78 19.75
N TYR A 162 4.81 5.16 20.59
CA TYR A 162 3.41 5.40 20.17
C TYR A 162 3.29 6.60 19.24
N GLU A 163 3.92 7.72 19.63
CA GLU A 163 3.89 8.95 18.84
C GLU A 163 4.58 8.77 17.49
N ALA A 164 5.72 8.06 17.47
CA ALA A 164 6.44 7.73 16.24
C ALA A 164 5.57 6.89 15.30
N LEU A 165 4.92 5.84 15.81
CA LEU A 165 4.04 4.99 15.00
C LEU A 165 2.84 5.76 14.42
N MET A 166 2.19 6.56 15.24
CA MET A 166 1.09 7.42 14.80
C MET A 166 1.56 8.41 13.72
N ASN A 167 2.75 9.00 13.91
CA ASN A 167 3.33 9.93 12.96
C ASN A 167 3.66 9.24 11.63
N ASP A 168 4.19 8.03 11.64
CA ASP A 168 4.47 7.25 10.43
C ASP A 168 3.24 7.12 9.53
N PHE A 169 2.07 6.81 10.10
CA PHE A 169 0.82 6.73 9.32
C PHE A 169 0.34 8.10 8.82
N LYS A 170 0.68 9.18 9.51
CA LYS A 170 0.29 10.54 9.12
C LYS A 170 1.14 11.09 7.98
N ILE A 171 2.46 10.84 7.99
CA ILE A 171 3.41 11.49 7.06
C ILE A 171 3.63 10.74 5.75
N ILE A 172 3.42 9.41 5.70
CA ILE A 172 3.63 8.61 4.48
C ILE A 172 2.87 9.22 3.30
N ASP A 173 3.47 9.26 2.09
CA ASP A 173 2.84 9.92 0.95
C ASP A 173 1.53 9.24 0.56
N VAL A 174 1.53 7.92 0.47
CA VAL A 174 0.35 7.12 0.13
C VAL A 174 0.13 6.04 1.18
N LEU A 175 -0.99 6.08 1.87
CA LEU A 175 -1.45 5.02 2.77
C LEU A 175 -2.48 4.15 2.04
N MET A 176 -2.25 2.85 1.96
CA MET A 176 -3.21 1.85 1.50
C MET A 176 -3.84 1.20 2.72
N LEU A 177 -5.09 1.57 3.01
CA LEU A 177 -5.84 1.09 4.16
C LEU A 177 -6.90 0.08 3.70
N ASP A 178 -6.62 -1.20 3.98
CA ASP A 178 -7.42 -2.32 3.49
C ASP A 178 -8.52 -2.71 4.48
N ASP A 179 -9.67 -3.14 3.94
CA ASP A 179 -10.82 -3.67 4.67
C ASP A 179 -11.39 -2.72 5.75
N VAL A 180 -11.47 -1.40 5.47
CA VAL A 180 -12.11 -0.45 6.40
C VAL A 180 -13.60 -0.77 6.59
N GLY A 181 -14.08 -0.59 7.83
CA GLY A 181 -15.46 -0.88 8.21
C GLY A 181 -15.71 -2.32 8.68
N THR A 182 -14.65 -3.13 8.84
CA THR A 182 -14.72 -4.47 9.40
C THR A 182 -14.47 -4.50 10.92
N GLU A 183 -13.93 -3.43 11.47
CA GLU A 183 -13.62 -3.27 12.88
C GLU A 183 -14.90 -3.04 13.70
N ARG A 184 -14.84 -3.42 14.97
CA ARG A 184 -15.92 -3.10 15.90
C ARG A 184 -15.87 -1.60 16.24
N PRO A 185 -16.94 -0.84 15.95
CA PRO A 185 -17.00 0.58 16.27
C PRO A 185 -16.84 0.80 17.78
N SER A 186 -15.97 1.73 18.16
CA SER A 186 -15.80 2.20 19.53
C SER A 186 -15.29 3.64 19.51
N ASP A 187 -15.42 4.36 20.62
CA ASP A 187 -14.90 5.72 20.72
C ASP A 187 -13.41 5.78 20.44
N TRP A 188 -12.65 4.81 20.96
CA TRP A 188 -11.21 4.72 20.71
C TRP A 188 -10.89 4.50 19.22
N VAL A 189 -11.61 3.61 18.53
CA VAL A 189 -11.46 3.38 17.08
C VAL A 189 -11.74 4.67 16.30
N ASN A 190 -12.83 5.37 16.67
CA ASN A 190 -13.19 6.65 16.06
C ASN A 190 -12.11 7.72 16.31
N GLU A 191 -11.52 7.79 17.50
CA GLU A 191 -10.46 8.75 17.82
C GLU A 191 -9.19 8.48 17.01
N VAL A 192 -8.77 7.22 16.91
CA VAL A 192 -7.57 6.83 16.14
C VAL A 192 -7.75 7.17 14.66
N PHE A 193 -8.83 6.71 14.03
CA PHE A 193 -9.09 7.03 12.63
C PHE A 193 -9.25 8.51 12.38
N TYR A 194 -9.98 9.22 13.25
CA TYR A 194 -10.12 10.66 13.16
C TYR A 194 -8.74 11.35 13.18
N SER A 195 -7.88 10.99 14.14
CA SER A 195 -6.54 11.59 14.25
C SER A 195 -5.71 11.40 12.98
N ILE A 196 -5.64 10.16 12.47
CA ILE A 196 -4.84 9.85 11.28
C ILE A 196 -5.44 10.51 10.03
N LEU A 197 -6.73 10.30 9.77
CA LEU A 197 -7.36 10.79 8.55
C LEU A 197 -7.47 12.30 8.50
N ASN A 198 -7.73 12.96 9.65
CA ASN A 198 -7.76 14.41 9.72
C ASN A 198 -6.40 15.04 9.41
N ASP A 199 -5.34 14.48 9.98
CA ASP A 199 -3.97 14.96 9.72
C ASP A 199 -3.60 14.75 8.25
N ARG A 200 -3.84 13.56 7.68
CA ARG A 200 -3.58 13.26 6.28
C ARG A 200 -4.37 14.16 5.32
N MET A 201 -5.64 14.40 5.62
CA MET A 201 -6.48 15.32 4.84
C MET A 201 -5.92 16.75 4.89
N THR A 202 -5.53 17.24 6.06
CA THR A 202 -4.97 18.59 6.25
C THR A 202 -3.67 18.77 5.48
N HIS A 203 -2.80 17.76 5.48
CA HIS A 203 -1.52 17.78 4.78
C HIS A 203 -1.59 17.21 3.36
N LYS A 204 -2.80 17.03 2.82
CA LYS A 204 -3.04 16.53 1.46
C LYS A 204 -2.31 15.21 1.15
N LYS A 205 -2.19 14.33 2.13
CA LYS A 205 -1.61 13.00 1.95
C LYS A 205 -2.64 12.03 1.37
N VAL A 206 -2.25 11.29 0.35
CA VAL A 206 -3.15 10.38 -0.37
C VAL A 206 -3.46 9.13 0.45
N THR A 207 -4.72 8.76 0.54
CA THR A 207 -5.14 7.49 1.14
C THR A 207 -6.00 6.69 0.15
N LEU A 208 -5.59 5.46 -0.11
CA LEU A 208 -6.37 4.48 -0.87
C LEU A 208 -7.07 3.57 0.12
N PHE A 209 -8.34 3.28 -0.13
CA PHE A 209 -9.16 2.47 0.78
C PHE A 209 -9.75 1.28 0.03
N THR A 210 -9.94 0.17 0.75
CA THR A 210 -10.90 -0.87 0.34
C THR A 210 -11.93 -1.08 1.44
N SER A 211 -13.14 -1.45 1.05
CA SER A 211 -14.21 -1.75 1.99
C SER A 211 -15.22 -2.76 1.44
N ASN A 212 -15.88 -3.47 2.33
CA ASN A 212 -17.05 -4.27 2.03
C ASN A 212 -18.36 -3.46 2.17
N CYS A 213 -18.26 -2.17 2.45
CA CYS A 213 -19.37 -1.24 2.55
C CYS A 213 -19.21 -0.11 1.53
N ASP A 214 -20.33 0.45 1.05
CA ASP A 214 -20.30 1.77 0.44
C ASP A 214 -19.99 2.84 1.51
N LEU A 215 -19.75 4.08 1.08
CA LEU A 215 -19.37 5.17 1.98
C LEU A 215 -20.48 5.51 3.00
N ASP A 216 -21.74 5.38 2.59
CA ASP A 216 -22.90 5.73 3.43
C ASP A 216 -23.18 4.66 4.49
N SER A 217 -22.72 3.43 4.26
CA SER A 217 -22.91 2.27 5.15
C SER A 217 -21.73 2.01 6.08
N LEU A 218 -20.69 2.84 6.06
CA LEU A 218 -19.53 2.68 6.94
C LEU A 218 -19.93 2.84 8.41
N PRO A 219 -19.50 1.92 9.32
CA PRO A 219 -19.92 1.91 10.73
C PRO A 219 -19.16 2.94 11.59
N TYR A 220 -18.72 4.04 11.02
CA TYR A 220 -17.99 5.10 11.71
C TYR A 220 -18.89 6.31 12.01
N SER A 221 -18.38 7.20 12.87
CA SER A 221 -19.02 8.50 13.08
C SER A 221 -19.02 9.33 11.77
N GLY A 222 -20.05 10.18 11.58
CA GLY A 222 -20.16 11.04 10.42
C GLY A 222 -18.91 11.90 10.16
N ARG A 223 -18.18 12.25 11.24
CA ARG A 223 -16.91 12.99 11.10
C ARG A 223 -15.83 12.21 10.34
N ILE A 224 -15.82 10.89 10.41
CA ILE A 224 -14.85 10.03 9.72
C ILE A 224 -15.32 9.76 8.31
N THR A 225 -16.59 9.41 8.11
CA THR A 225 -17.15 9.14 6.79
C THR A 225 -17.07 10.35 5.88
N ASP A 226 -17.36 11.55 6.38
CA ASP A 226 -17.20 12.80 5.62
C ASP A 226 -15.76 13.05 5.18
N ARG A 227 -14.77 12.68 6.03
CA ARG A 227 -13.35 12.78 5.66
C ARG A 227 -12.99 11.81 4.56
N ILE A 228 -13.38 10.55 4.69
CA ILE A 228 -13.12 9.53 3.67
C ILE A 228 -13.75 9.98 2.35
N PHE A 229 -14.99 10.45 2.36
CA PHE A 229 -15.68 10.98 1.18
C PHE A 229 -14.94 12.16 0.55
N LYS A 230 -14.42 13.07 1.38
CA LYS A 230 -13.61 14.19 0.90
C LYS A 230 -12.26 13.76 0.36
N MET A 231 -11.63 12.72 0.94
CA MET A 231 -10.27 12.28 0.62
C MET A 231 -10.21 11.30 -0.56
N ALA A 232 -11.28 10.57 -0.88
CA ALA A 232 -11.22 9.51 -1.86
C ALA A 232 -12.42 9.52 -2.83
N LEU A 233 -12.16 9.11 -4.07
CA LEU A 233 -13.17 8.92 -5.10
C LEU A 233 -13.71 7.48 -5.02
N PRO A 234 -15.03 7.27 -4.95
CA PRO A 234 -15.61 5.93 -4.88
C PRO A 234 -15.44 5.19 -6.22
N VAL A 235 -14.93 3.99 -6.16
CA VAL A 235 -14.77 3.06 -7.28
C VAL A 235 -15.51 1.78 -6.96
N LYS A 236 -16.65 1.57 -7.60
CA LYS A 236 -17.42 0.34 -7.44
C LYS A 236 -16.66 -0.84 -8.02
N MET A 237 -16.58 -1.92 -7.26
CA MET A 237 -16.01 -3.20 -7.68
C MET A 237 -17.12 -4.21 -7.97
N PRO A 238 -16.84 -5.31 -8.71
CA PRO A 238 -17.84 -6.33 -9.00
C PRO A 238 -18.48 -6.91 -7.74
N GLU A 239 -19.76 -7.18 -7.79
CA GLU A 239 -20.52 -7.90 -6.74
C GLU A 239 -20.45 -9.41 -6.99
N GLU A 240 -19.23 -9.93 -7.12
CA GLU A 240 -18.94 -11.34 -7.38
C GLU A 240 -17.57 -11.71 -6.81
N SER A 241 -17.52 -12.84 -6.10
CA SER A 241 -16.26 -13.38 -5.57
C SER A 241 -15.54 -14.23 -6.61
N VAL A 242 -14.31 -13.87 -6.93
CA VAL A 242 -13.45 -14.65 -7.84
C VAL A 242 -12.39 -15.47 -7.11
N ARG A 243 -12.28 -15.33 -5.78
CA ARG A 243 -11.24 -15.98 -4.96
C ARG A 243 -11.26 -17.51 -5.12
N ARG A 244 -12.45 -18.14 -5.05
CA ARG A 244 -12.57 -19.57 -5.21
C ARG A 244 -12.20 -20.05 -6.62
N LYS A 245 -12.58 -19.28 -7.65
CA LYS A 245 -12.28 -19.58 -9.04
C LYS A 245 -10.77 -19.54 -9.31
N ILE A 246 -10.09 -18.53 -8.79
CA ILE A 246 -8.61 -18.44 -8.86
C ILE A 246 -7.96 -19.64 -8.17
N ALA A 247 -8.36 -19.94 -6.92
CA ALA A 247 -7.82 -21.07 -6.17
C ALA A 247 -8.03 -22.41 -6.88
N LEU A 248 -9.17 -22.62 -7.53
CA LEU A 248 -9.43 -23.85 -8.31
C LEU A 248 -8.48 -23.96 -9.51
N THR A 249 -8.27 -22.87 -10.24
CA THR A 249 -7.34 -22.84 -11.39
C THR A 249 -5.90 -23.11 -10.96
N GLU A 250 -5.49 -22.54 -9.83
CA GLU A 250 -4.17 -22.78 -9.25
C GLU A 250 -4.01 -24.25 -8.80
N ASN A 251 -5.01 -24.81 -8.11
CA ASN A 251 -5.01 -26.20 -7.67
C ASN A 251 -4.96 -27.18 -8.85
N GLU A 252 -5.70 -26.94 -9.93
CA GLU A 252 -5.64 -27.74 -11.14
C GLU A 252 -4.24 -27.80 -11.76
N LYS A 253 -3.52 -26.67 -11.71
CA LYS A 253 -2.14 -26.61 -12.17
C LYS A 253 -1.22 -27.51 -11.35
N TYR A 254 -1.35 -27.48 -10.01
CA TYR A 254 -0.57 -28.36 -9.12
C TYR A 254 -0.95 -29.83 -9.27
N LEU A 255 -2.25 -30.13 -9.42
CA LEU A 255 -2.71 -31.53 -9.67
C LEU A 255 -2.11 -32.09 -10.95
N LYS A 256 -2.06 -31.32 -12.04
CA LYS A 256 -1.40 -31.77 -13.28
C LYS A 256 0.08 -32.07 -13.06
N MET A 257 0.81 -31.21 -12.34
CA MET A 257 2.24 -31.44 -12.03
C MET A 257 2.47 -32.72 -11.21
N ILE A 258 1.53 -33.12 -10.35
CA ILE A 258 1.61 -34.37 -9.56
C ILE A 258 1.28 -35.59 -10.41
N MET A 259 0.42 -35.44 -11.42
CA MET A 259 -0.03 -36.57 -12.27
C MET A 259 0.86 -36.81 -13.49
N GLU A 260 1.77 -35.92 -13.81
CA GLU A 260 2.75 -36.02 -14.92
C GLU A 260 4.06 -36.73 -14.50
N GLU A 261 4.16 -37.29 -13.26
CA GLU A 261 5.18 -38.28 -12.85
C GLU A 261 4.71 -39.71 -13.10
#